data_2f2acadd438e1836421a8d70bc9d12bb
#
_entry.id   2f2acadd438e1836421a8d70bc9d12bb
#
_cell.length_a   1.000
_cell.length_b   1.000
_cell.length_c   1.000
_cell.angle_alpha   90.00
_cell.angle_beta   90.00
_cell.angle_gamma   90.00
#
_symmetry.space_group_name_H-M   'P 1'
#
loop_
_entity.id
_entity.type
_entity.pdbx_description
1 polymer ?
#
loop_
_entity_poly.entity_id
_entity_poly.type
_entity_poly.pdbx_seq_one_letter_code
_entity_poly.pdbx_strand_id
1 'polypeptide(L)'
;MLNKLTAISPVDGRYRNTTETLADYFSEQALIRYRIRVEVEYFIALCEIPLPQLAGIDRTKFAALRALYLDFSPADAERVKQIESVTNHDVKAIEYIIKEKMDTLGLEAYKEFVHFGLTSQDINNTAIPLSLKEAMAGFYYPAVEEVRDKLAAFADEWREVPMLARTHGQPASPTTLGKEFMVFVERIEKQLAMLHDIAVPAKFGGATGNFNAHRAAYPQYDWVAFANRFVGETLGLCRSQYTTQIEHYDNLAAIFDTMKRIDTILIDLCRDMWTYISMEYFKQQIKAGEVGSSAMPHKVNPIDFENAEGNFGIANALFEHLSSKLPVSRLQRDLTDSTVLRNIGVPVAHAAIALRSLMKGLNKVILNREALDRDLENNWAVVAEGIQTILRREGYPKPYEALKALTRTNAHITHESIAAFIETLDVAETVKEELRALAPSTYTGVFR
;
A
#
# COMPACT_ATOMS: atom_id res chain seq x y z
N MET A 1 0.90 18.64 -26.02
CA MET A 1 0.73 18.49 -24.56
C MET A 1 -0.31 17.42 -24.30
N LEU A 2 -0.06 16.51 -23.37
CA LEU A 2 -1.05 15.52 -22.93
C LEU A 2 -2.26 16.26 -22.32
N ASN A 3 -3.46 15.99 -22.84
CA ASN A 3 -4.71 16.54 -22.31
C ASN A 3 -5.43 15.47 -21.49
N LYS A 4 -5.96 15.83 -20.31
CA LYS A 4 -6.71 14.91 -19.44
C LYS A 4 -7.87 14.21 -20.16
N LEU A 5 -8.48 14.84 -21.15
CA LEU A 5 -9.59 14.25 -21.92
C LEU A 5 -9.13 13.31 -23.05
N THR A 6 -7.89 13.40 -23.48
CA THR A 6 -7.33 12.58 -24.56
C THR A 6 -6.32 11.55 -24.07
N ALA A 7 -6.05 11.51 -22.77
CA ALA A 7 -5.20 10.51 -22.14
C ALA A 7 -5.85 9.12 -22.22
N ILE A 8 -5.10 8.12 -22.67
CA ILE A 8 -5.57 6.73 -22.76
C ILE A 8 -5.71 6.13 -21.37
N SER A 9 -4.74 6.39 -20.47
CA SER A 9 -4.80 5.94 -19.10
C SER A 9 -5.72 6.85 -18.28
N PRO A 10 -6.71 6.30 -17.53
CA PRO A 10 -7.52 7.08 -16.60
C PRO A 10 -6.69 7.69 -15.46
N VAL A 11 -5.53 7.12 -15.12
CA VAL A 11 -4.59 7.66 -14.13
C VAL A 11 -4.16 9.08 -14.50
N ASP A 12 -3.77 9.29 -15.77
CA ASP A 12 -3.33 10.60 -16.28
C ASP A 12 -4.48 11.46 -16.83
N GLY A 13 -5.64 10.86 -17.07
CA GLY A 13 -6.85 11.53 -17.56
C GLY A 13 -7.83 11.87 -16.43
N ARG A 14 -8.85 11.02 -16.28
CA ARG A 14 -9.97 11.18 -15.33
C ARG A 14 -9.53 11.45 -13.90
N TYR A 15 -8.49 10.75 -13.43
CA TYR A 15 -8.02 10.77 -12.06
C TYR A 15 -6.76 11.64 -11.84
N ARG A 16 -6.33 12.41 -12.84
CA ARG A 16 -5.10 13.21 -12.74
C ARG A 16 -5.04 14.10 -11.49
N ASN A 17 -6.16 14.67 -11.06
CA ASN A 17 -6.19 15.50 -9.85
C ASN A 17 -5.88 14.71 -8.57
N THR A 18 -6.08 13.39 -8.55
CA THR A 18 -5.75 12.51 -7.43
C THR A 18 -4.32 12.00 -7.50
N THR A 19 -3.78 11.83 -8.70
CA THR A 19 -2.49 11.17 -8.95
C THR A 19 -1.34 12.16 -9.22
N GLU A 20 -1.63 13.47 -9.32
CA GLU A 20 -0.66 14.47 -9.78
C GLU A 20 0.62 14.51 -8.97
N THR A 21 0.53 14.38 -7.65
CA THR A 21 1.69 14.37 -6.74
C THR A 21 2.61 13.16 -6.95
N LEU A 22 2.07 12.06 -7.49
CA LEU A 22 2.88 10.88 -7.82
C LEU A 22 3.80 11.11 -9.03
N ALA A 23 3.55 12.14 -9.82
CA ALA A 23 4.41 12.52 -10.93
C ALA A 23 5.82 12.93 -10.46
N ASP A 24 5.96 13.44 -9.24
CA ASP A 24 7.25 13.80 -8.64
C ASP A 24 8.15 12.58 -8.37
N TYR A 25 7.57 11.38 -8.42
CA TYR A 25 8.28 10.12 -8.19
C TYR A 25 8.36 9.24 -9.43
N PHE A 26 7.28 9.15 -10.22
CA PHE A 26 7.12 8.11 -11.23
C PHE A 26 6.98 8.61 -12.67
N SER A 27 7.03 9.92 -12.90
CA SER A 27 7.06 10.44 -14.26
C SER A 27 8.44 10.26 -14.92
N GLU A 28 8.50 10.39 -16.24
CA GLU A 28 9.78 10.40 -16.98
C GLU A 28 10.68 11.56 -16.49
N GLN A 29 10.09 12.74 -16.22
CA GLN A 29 10.80 13.86 -15.61
C GLN A 29 11.40 13.49 -14.24
N ALA A 30 10.65 12.80 -13.39
CA ALA A 30 11.13 12.35 -12.10
C ALA A 30 12.28 11.33 -12.25
N LEU A 31 12.15 10.36 -13.14
CA LEU A 31 13.20 9.38 -13.40
C LEU A 31 14.50 10.05 -13.87
N ILE A 32 14.41 11.03 -14.76
CA ILE A 32 15.57 11.83 -15.20
C ILE A 32 16.19 12.54 -13.99
N ARG A 33 15.41 13.21 -13.17
CA ARG A 33 15.86 13.91 -11.96
C ARG A 33 16.56 12.98 -10.97
N TYR A 34 16.02 11.80 -10.71
CA TYR A 34 16.64 10.81 -9.80
C TYR A 34 17.95 10.27 -10.36
N ARG A 35 18.04 10.04 -11.68
CA ARG A 35 19.28 9.63 -12.33
C ARG A 35 20.36 10.72 -12.21
N ILE A 36 20.02 11.98 -12.46
CA ILE A 36 20.95 13.12 -12.28
C ILE A 36 21.41 13.18 -10.81
N ARG A 37 20.51 13.01 -9.85
CA ARG A 37 20.86 12.99 -8.43
C ARG A 37 21.89 11.91 -8.12
N VAL A 38 21.70 10.70 -8.58
CA VAL A 38 22.64 9.59 -8.34
C VAL A 38 24.01 9.89 -8.97
N GLU A 39 24.05 10.35 -10.21
CA GLU A 39 25.29 10.68 -10.91
C GLU A 39 26.05 11.82 -10.24
N VAL A 40 25.36 12.89 -9.85
CA VAL A 40 25.97 14.06 -9.18
C VAL A 40 26.51 13.64 -7.80
N GLU A 41 25.74 12.94 -7.00
CA GLU A 41 26.19 12.51 -5.67
C GLU A 41 27.32 11.48 -5.78
N TYR A 42 27.30 10.61 -6.81
CA TYR A 42 28.42 9.71 -7.06
C TYR A 42 29.70 10.46 -7.44
N PHE A 43 29.63 11.45 -8.34
CA PHE A 43 30.76 12.29 -8.69
C PHE A 43 31.33 13.03 -7.46
N ILE A 44 30.48 13.58 -6.62
CA ILE A 44 30.87 14.25 -5.38
C ILE A 44 31.54 13.25 -4.43
N ALA A 45 31.00 12.05 -4.25
CA ALA A 45 31.58 11.00 -3.43
C ALA A 45 32.97 10.56 -3.95
N LEU A 46 33.18 10.51 -5.27
CA LEU A 46 34.52 10.28 -5.82
C LEU A 46 35.51 11.40 -5.46
N CYS A 47 35.05 12.67 -5.43
CA CYS A 47 35.89 13.79 -5.03
C CYS A 47 36.27 13.82 -3.54
N GLU A 48 35.56 13.04 -2.72
CA GLU A 48 35.82 12.92 -1.28
C GLU A 48 36.82 11.83 -0.91
N ILE A 49 37.16 10.96 -1.85
CA ILE A 49 38.17 9.91 -1.67
C ILE A 49 39.52 10.33 -2.30
N PRO A 50 40.65 9.71 -1.89
CA PRO A 50 41.99 10.15 -2.26
C PRO A 50 42.35 9.75 -3.71
N LEU A 51 41.58 10.19 -4.70
CA LEU A 51 41.91 10.06 -6.11
C LEU A 51 42.76 11.28 -6.53
N PRO A 52 44.04 11.06 -6.93
CA PRO A 52 44.95 12.18 -7.24
C PRO A 52 44.40 13.16 -8.29
N GLN A 53 43.66 12.64 -9.28
CA GLN A 53 43.12 13.42 -10.38
C GLN A 53 41.98 14.35 -9.96
N LEU A 54 41.34 14.09 -8.80
CA LEU A 54 40.26 14.91 -8.25
C LEU A 54 40.70 15.78 -7.07
N ALA A 55 41.95 15.68 -6.62
CA ALA A 55 42.46 16.38 -5.44
C ALA A 55 42.38 17.92 -5.52
N GLY A 56 42.44 18.47 -6.74
CA GLY A 56 42.40 19.92 -6.96
C GLY A 56 41.03 20.53 -7.23
N ILE A 57 39.94 19.75 -7.13
CA ILE A 57 38.59 20.23 -7.47
C ILE A 57 38.10 21.30 -6.47
N ASP A 58 37.49 22.35 -7.02
CA ASP A 58 36.81 23.38 -6.20
C ASP A 58 35.47 22.85 -5.63
N ARG A 59 35.50 22.40 -4.38
CA ARG A 59 34.33 21.86 -3.67
C ARG A 59 33.21 22.88 -3.45
N THR A 60 33.48 24.18 -3.57
CA THR A 60 32.43 25.22 -3.48
C THR A 60 31.42 25.11 -4.62
N LYS A 61 31.76 24.45 -5.72
CA LYS A 61 30.89 24.21 -6.88
C LYS A 61 29.90 23.06 -6.67
N PHE A 62 30.05 22.23 -5.64
CA PHE A 62 29.16 21.07 -5.42
C PHE A 62 27.70 21.48 -5.20
N ALA A 63 27.45 22.60 -4.55
CA ALA A 63 26.08 23.13 -4.41
C ALA A 63 25.44 23.44 -5.77
N ALA A 64 26.23 24.00 -6.71
CA ALA A 64 25.76 24.30 -8.06
C ALA A 64 25.54 23.03 -8.92
N LEU A 65 26.29 21.95 -8.66
CA LEU A 65 26.02 20.63 -9.27
C LEU A 65 24.75 20.02 -8.71
N ARG A 66 24.53 20.09 -7.39
CA ARG A 66 23.30 19.62 -6.74
C ARG A 66 22.04 20.34 -7.24
N ALA A 67 22.17 21.63 -7.57
CA ALA A 67 21.06 22.40 -8.15
C ALA A 67 20.50 21.76 -9.45
N LEU A 68 21.31 20.97 -10.19
CA LEU A 68 20.81 20.22 -11.37
C LEU A 68 19.61 19.31 -11.06
N TYR A 69 19.52 18.73 -9.86
CA TYR A 69 18.42 17.88 -9.49
C TYR A 69 17.50 18.50 -8.41
N LEU A 70 18.00 19.47 -7.61
CA LEU A 70 17.19 20.16 -6.62
C LEU A 70 16.23 21.17 -7.25
N ASP A 71 16.69 21.89 -8.28
CA ASP A 71 15.94 22.91 -9.01
C ASP A 71 15.47 22.42 -10.38
N PHE A 72 15.33 21.09 -10.56
CA PHE A 72 15.03 20.45 -11.83
C PHE A 72 13.67 20.85 -12.38
N SER A 73 13.64 21.35 -13.63
CA SER A 73 12.46 21.87 -14.28
C SER A 73 12.02 21.00 -15.49
N PRO A 74 10.78 21.18 -16.00
CA PRO A 74 10.37 20.57 -17.27
C PRO A 74 11.28 20.92 -18.45
N ALA A 75 11.85 22.13 -18.48
CA ALA A 75 12.77 22.54 -19.56
C ALA A 75 14.08 21.74 -19.50
N ASP A 76 14.58 21.41 -18.31
CA ASP A 76 15.75 20.55 -18.15
C ASP A 76 15.47 19.13 -18.64
N ALA A 77 14.29 18.59 -18.34
CA ALA A 77 13.86 17.30 -18.85
C ALA A 77 13.76 17.29 -20.38
N GLU A 78 13.21 18.33 -21.00
CA GLU A 78 13.16 18.49 -22.47
C GLU A 78 14.56 18.54 -23.06
N ARG A 79 15.51 19.23 -22.42
CA ARG A 79 16.91 19.27 -22.87
C ARG A 79 17.53 17.88 -22.86
N VAL A 80 17.32 17.11 -21.79
CA VAL A 80 17.78 15.70 -21.72
C VAL A 80 17.18 14.88 -22.87
N LYS A 81 15.87 15.00 -23.12
CA LYS A 81 15.21 14.29 -24.24
C LYS A 81 15.72 14.70 -25.63
N GLN A 82 16.11 15.94 -25.83
CA GLN A 82 16.76 16.39 -27.06
C GLN A 82 18.09 15.66 -27.26
N ILE A 83 18.92 15.54 -26.22
CA ILE A 83 20.20 14.83 -26.30
C ILE A 83 19.94 13.34 -26.55
N GLU A 84 19.00 12.74 -25.82
CA GLU A 84 18.62 11.33 -25.98
C GLU A 84 18.15 11.01 -27.39
N SER A 85 17.41 11.91 -28.03
CA SER A 85 16.93 11.74 -29.42
C SER A 85 18.06 11.59 -30.46
N VAL A 86 19.25 12.11 -30.16
CA VAL A 86 20.45 12.00 -31.00
C VAL A 86 21.30 10.80 -30.62
N THR A 87 21.49 10.58 -29.33
CA THR A 87 22.35 9.52 -28.78
C THR A 87 21.69 8.16 -28.77
N ASN A 88 20.36 8.11 -28.79
CA ASN A 88 19.52 6.93 -28.61
C ASN A 88 19.85 6.15 -27.33
N HIS A 89 20.24 6.89 -26.26
CA HIS A 89 20.63 6.31 -24.99
C HIS A 89 20.31 7.25 -23.83
N ASP A 90 19.36 6.84 -22.99
CA ASP A 90 18.79 7.65 -21.91
C ASP A 90 19.79 8.03 -20.81
N VAL A 91 20.55 7.08 -20.25
CA VAL A 91 21.55 7.36 -19.21
C VAL A 91 22.72 8.17 -19.76
N LYS A 92 23.11 7.94 -21.04
CA LYS A 92 24.17 8.73 -21.67
C LYS A 92 23.78 10.21 -21.82
N ALA A 93 22.51 10.48 -22.07
CA ALA A 93 22.00 11.86 -22.11
C ALA A 93 22.15 12.57 -20.74
N ILE A 94 21.99 11.83 -19.63
CA ILE A 94 22.24 12.35 -18.28
C ILE A 94 23.71 12.77 -18.09
N GLU A 95 24.66 11.93 -18.52
CA GLU A 95 26.08 12.27 -18.44
C GLU A 95 26.39 13.58 -19.19
N TYR A 96 25.83 13.77 -20.41
CA TYR A 96 26.05 14.97 -21.19
C TYR A 96 25.52 16.25 -20.52
N ILE A 97 24.34 16.21 -19.92
CA ILE A 97 23.77 17.35 -19.18
C ILE A 97 24.69 17.74 -18.01
N ILE A 98 25.18 16.76 -17.26
CA ILE A 98 26.09 17.02 -16.14
C ILE A 98 27.42 17.63 -16.65
N LYS A 99 27.96 17.07 -17.74
CA LYS A 99 29.18 17.59 -18.36
C LYS A 99 28.99 19.03 -18.91
N GLU A 100 27.86 19.35 -19.56
CA GLU A 100 27.49 20.71 -19.97
C GLU A 100 27.49 21.67 -18.78
N LYS A 101 26.93 21.27 -17.65
CA LYS A 101 26.92 22.04 -16.40
C LYS A 101 28.34 22.25 -15.86
N MET A 102 29.15 21.19 -15.85
CA MET A 102 30.54 21.27 -15.39
C MET A 102 31.38 22.26 -16.22
N ASP A 103 31.17 22.28 -17.52
CA ASP A 103 31.82 23.28 -18.40
C ASP A 103 31.43 24.72 -17.99
N THR A 104 30.18 24.98 -17.65
CA THR A 104 29.74 26.31 -17.17
C THR A 104 30.30 26.70 -15.78
N LEU A 105 30.72 25.71 -15.00
CA LEU A 105 31.26 25.90 -13.65
C LEU A 105 32.79 25.97 -13.60
N GLY A 106 33.48 25.81 -14.75
CA GLY A 106 34.94 25.73 -14.81
C GLY A 106 35.50 24.42 -14.28
N LEU A 107 34.72 23.33 -14.41
CA LEU A 107 35.07 21.97 -13.94
C LEU A 107 35.35 21.02 -15.13
N GLU A 108 35.61 21.54 -16.33
CA GLU A 108 35.81 20.74 -17.55
C GLU A 108 36.96 19.73 -17.43
N ALA A 109 38.00 20.03 -16.64
CA ALA A 109 39.11 19.10 -16.40
C ALA A 109 38.71 17.81 -15.68
N TYR A 110 37.58 17.81 -14.99
CA TYR A 110 37.11 16.69 -14.13
C TYR A 110 35.94 15.94 -14.73
N LYS A 111 35.36 16.39 -15.85
CA LYS A 111 34.09 15.86 -16.38
C LYS A 111 34.16 14.40 -16.85
N GLU A 112 35.35 13.86 -17.14
CA GLU A 112 35.51 12.45 -17.48
C GLU A 112 35.36 11.50 -16.29
N PHE A 113 35.24 12.03 -15.05
CA PHE A 113 34.88 11.27 -13.86
C PHE A 113 33.35 11.16 -13.66
N VAL A 114 32.53 11.82 -14.47
CA VAL A 114 31.08 11.55 -14.53
C VAL A 114 30.89 10.12 -15.07
N HIS A 115 30.08 9.32 -14.39
CA HIS A 115 29.83 7.91 -14.73
C HIS A 115 31.09 7.02 -14.69
N PHE A 116 32.11 7.40 -13.92
CA PHE A 116 33.39 6.71 -13.89
C PHE A 116 33.23 5.26 -13.40
N GLY A 117 33.64 4.30 -14.23
CA GLY A 117 33.58 2.84 -13.91
C GLY A 117 32.18 2.23 -13.83
N LEU A 118 31.13 3.01 -14.04
CA LEU A 118 29.73 2.58 -13.92
C LEU A 118 29.19 1.96 -15.21
N THR A 119 28.03 1.35 -15.06
CA THR A 119 27.14 0.98 -16.16
C THR A 119 25.76 1.62 -15.92
N SER A 120 24.94 1.75 -16.95
CA SER A 120 23.60 2.35 -16.84
C SER A 120 22.76 1.77 -15.71
N GLN A 121 22.96 0.50 -15.36
CA GLN A 121 22.20 -0.14 -14.30
C GLN A 121 22.69 0.20 -12.87
N ASP A 122 23.89 0.72 -12.71
CA ASP A 122 24.29 1.31 -11.43
C ASP A 122 23.45 2.57 -11.13
N ILE A 123 23.02 3.27 -12.19
CA ILE A 123 22.18 4.46 -12.08
C ILE A 123 20.69 4.08 -11.97
N ASN A 124 20.19 3.17 -12.82
CA ASN A 124 18.79 2.76 -12.79
C ASN A 124 18.43 1.98 -11.51
N ASN A 125 19.29 1.04 -11.09
CA ASN A 125 19.06 0.21 -9.89
C ASN A 125 19.43 0.94 -8.58
N THR A 126 19.60 2.21 -8.61
CA THR A 126 19.66 3.13 -7.48
C THR A 126 18.59 4.22 -7.58
N ALA A 127 18.44 4.88 -8.74
CA ALA A 127 17.45 5.92 -8.96
C ALA A 127 16.00 5.44 -8.80
N ILE A 128 15.66 4.27 -9.37
CA ILE A 128 14.30 3.71 -9.30
C ILE A 128 13.94 3.29 -7.87
N PRO A 129 14.74 2.48 -7.13
CA PRO A 129 14.41 2.18 -5.75
C PRO A 129 14.43 3.40 -4.82
N LEU A 130 15.28 4.41 -5.10
CA LEU A 130 15.26 5.67 -4.35
C LEU A 130 13.93 6.42 -4.53
N SER A 131 13.46 6.53 -5.78
CA SER A 131 12.17 7.12 -6.11
C SER A 131 11.01 6.37 -5.44
N LEU A 132 11.00 5.03 -5.48
CA LEU A 132 9.98 4.22 -4.81
C LEU A 132 10.02 4.43 -3.29
N LYS A 133 11.20 4.41 -2.68
CA LYS A 133 11.36 4.65 -1.24
C LYS A 133 10.76 6.00 -0.81
N GLU A 134 11.06 7.06 -1.57
CA GLU A 134 10.56 8.40 -1.28
C GLU A 134 9.04 8.49 -1.52
N ALA A 135 8.51 7.83 -2.56
CA ALA A 135 7.07 7.74 -2.81
C ALA A 135 6.33 6.98 -1.70
N MET A 136 6.93 5.89 -1.19
CA MET A 136 6.35 5.15 -0.06
C MET A 136 6.29 6.03 1.19
N ALA A 137 7.39 6.73 1.53
CA ALA A 137 7.44 7.59 2.70
C ALA A 137 6.56 8.84 2.58
N GLY A 138 6.55 9.48 1.41
CA GLY A 138 5.81 10.73 1.17
C GLY A 138 4.34 10.56 0.85
N PHE A 139 3.92 9.38 0.40
CA PHE A 139 2.56 9.14 -0.04
C PHE A 139 1.94 7.84 0.49
N TYR A 140 2.56 6.68 0.21
CA TYR A 140 1.86 5.39 0.40
C TYR A 140 1.60 5.07 1.87
N TYR A 141 2.64 5.14 2.72
CA TYR A 141 2.47 4.91 4.16
C TYR A 141 1.46 5.87 4.78
N PRO A 142 1.57 7.20 4.61
CA PRO A 142 0.58 8.12 5.17
C PRO A 142 -0.85 7.84 4.70
N ALA A 143 -1.05 7.46 3.43
CA ALA A 143 -2.38 7.20 2.89
C ALA A 143 -3.01 5.92 3.45
N VAL A 144 -2.23 4.86 3.66
CA VAL A 144 -2.71 3.61 4.29
C VAL A 144 -2.95 3.82 5.78
N GLU A 145 -2.07 4.55 6.46
CA GLU A 145 -2.21 4.91 7.88
C GLU A 145 -3.45 5.76 8.12
N GLU A 146 -3.79 6.71 7.23
CA GLU A 146 -5.03 7.49 7.31
C GLU A 146 -6.27 6.59 7.31
N VAL A 147 -6.29 5.55 6.46
CA VAL A 147 -7.38 4.56 6.44
C VAL A 147 -7.41 3.76 7.74
N ARG A 148 -6.27 3.24 8.20
CA ARG A 148 -6.15 2.51 9.48
C ARG A 148 -6.67 3.35 10.65
N ASP A 149 -6.26 4.60 10.75
CA ASP A 149 -6.64 5.51 11.83
C ASP A 149 -8.15 5.82 11.80
N LYS A 150 -8.72 5.96 10.61
CA LYS A 150 -10.17 6.12 10.45
C LYS A 150 -10.94 4.90 10.94
N LEU A 151 -10.46 3.69 10.61
CA LEU A 151 -11.06 2.44 11.07
C LEU A 151 -10.91 2.25 12.58
N ALA A 152 -9.76 2.61 13.15
CA ALA A 152 -9.54 2.61 14.59
C ALA A 152 -10.47 3.58 15.32
N ALA A 153 -10.71 4.77 14.75
CA ALA A 153 -11.68 5.71 15.29
C ALA A 153 -13.11 5.15 15.28
N PHE A 154 -13.53 4.46 14.21
CA PHE A 154 -14.82 3.76 14.18
C PHE A 154 -14.87 2.61 15.20
N ALA A 155 -13.78 1.87 15.37
CA ALA A 155 -13.70 0.80 16.35
C ALA A 155 -13.89 1.30 17.78
N ASP A 156 -13.36 2.48 18.09
CA ASP A 156 -13.52 3.11 19.40
C ASP A 156 -14.92 3.71 19.59
N GLU A 157 -15.41 4.47 18.59
CA GLU A 157 -16.74 5.09 18.62
C GLU A 157 -17.86 4.05 18.78
N TRP A 158 -17.73 2.88 18.13
CA TRP A 158 -18.76 1.84 18.12
C TRP A 158 -18.38 0.61 18.94
N ARG A 159 -17.49 0.77 19.91
CA ARG A 159 -16.93 -0.29 20.76
C ARG A 159 -18.01 -1.19 21.37
N GLU A 160 -19.05 -0.59 21.92
CA GLU A 160 -20.13 -1.26 22.65
C GLU A 160 -21.40 -1.46 21.80
N VAL A 161 -21.34 -1.20 20.49
CA VAL A 161 -22.49 -1.39 19.62
C VAL A 161 -22.64 -2.86 19.25
N PRO A 162 -23.67 -3.58 19.75
CA PRO A 162 -23.88 -4.98 19.40
C PRO A 162 -24.31 -5.10 17.93
N MET A 163 -23.84 -6.16 17.31
CA MET A 163 -24.08 -6.47 15.91
C MET A 163 -24.27 -7.97 15.74
N LEU A 164 -25.29 -8.38 15.00
CA LEU A 164 -25.46 -9.77 14.60
C LEU A 164 -24.36 -10.17 13.62
N ALA A 165 -23.51 -11.13 13.99
CA ALA A 165 -22.56 -11.69 13.05
C ALA A 165 -23.25 -12.71 12.11
N ARG A 166 -22.67 -12.87 10.92
CA ARG A 166 -23.15 -13.86 9.94
C ARG A 166 -22.01 -14.75 9.50
N THR A 167 -22.24 -16.07 9.58
CA THR A 167 -21.33 -17.06 8.99
C THR A 167 -22.08 -17.81 7.90
N HIS A 168 -21.46 -18.03 6.74
CA HIS A 168 -22.15 -18.60 5.57
C HIS A 168 -23.44 -17.83 5.18
N GLY A 169 -23.48 -16.51 5.47
CA GLY A 169 -24.66 -15.66 5.26
C GLY A 169 -25.80 -15.87 6.27
N GLN A 170 -25.66 -16.80 7.25
CA GLN A 170 -26.65 -17.10 8.26
C GLN A 170 -26.36 -16.39 9.58
N PRO A 171 -27.40 -16.01 10.36
CA PRO A 171 -27.24 -15.48 11.70
C PRO A 171 -26.38 -16.39 12.58
N ALA A 172 -25.42 -15.80 13.26
CA ALA A 172 -24.46 -16.46 14.15
C ALA A 172 -24.31 -15.67 15.45
N SER A 173 -23.40 -16.11 16.32
CA SER A 173 -23.16 -15.46 17.62
C SER A 173 -22.88 -13.98 17.43
N PRO A 174 -23.56 -13.07 18.15
CA PRO A 174 -23.35 -11.63 18.05
C PRO A 174 -21.92 -11.22 18.39
N THR A 175 -21.53 -10.10 17.82
CA THR A 175 -20.25 -9.41 18.04
C THR A 175 -20.52 -7.94 18.40
N THR A 176 -19.46 -7.13 18.50
CA THR A 176 -19.61 -5.67 18.51
C THR A 176 -19.09 -5.09 17.21
N LEU A 177 -19.71 -4.01 16.76
CA LEU A 177 -19.31 -3.30 15.54
C LEU A 177 -17.88 -2.76 15.65
N GLY A 178 -17.47 -2.28 16.84
CA GLY A 178 -16.10 -1.85 17.06
C GLY A 178 -15.08 -2.97 16.81
N LYS A 179 -15.40 -4.21 17.27
CA LYS A 179 -14.53 -5.37 17.01
C LYS A 179 -14.44 -5.70 15.51
N GLU A 180 -15.52 -5.56 14.75
CA GLU A 180 -15.49 -5.78 13.30
C GLU A 180 -14.45 -4.88 12.60
N PHE A 181 -14.40 -3.58 12.95
CA PHE A 181 -13.40 -2.67 12.39
C PHE A 181 -11.98 -2.97 12.88
N MET A 182 -11.80 -3.41 14.15
CA MET A 182 -10.48 -3.78 14.66
C MET A 182 -9.86 -4.97 13.94
N VAL A 183 -10.64 -5.86 13.37
CA VAL A 183 -10.12 -6.95 12.53
C VAL A 183 -9.32 -6.38 11.35
N PHE A 184 -9.83 -5.34 10.70
CA PHE A 184 -9.14 -4.69 9.57
C PHE A 184 -7.94 -3.87 10.05
N VAL A 185 -8.06 -3.14 11.17
CA VAL A 185 -6.94 -2.41 11.78
C VAL A 185 -5.76 -3.34 12.04
N GLU A 186 -5.98 -4.44 12.76
CA GLU A 186 -4.92 -5.42 13.07
C GLU A 186 -4.27 -6.01 11.81
N ARG A 187 -5.09 -6.35 10.81
CA ARG A 187 -4.60 -6.89 9.53
C ARG A 187 -3.71 -5.90 8.79
N ILE A 188 -4.12 -4.62 8.72
CA ILE A 188 -3.36 -3.54 8.07
C ILE A 188 -2.05 -3.30 8.81
N GLU A 189 -2.07 -3.16 10.13
CA GLU A 189 -0.88 -2.93 10.96
C GLU A 189 0.18 -4.01 10.77
N LYS A 190 -0.23 -5.28 10.74
CA LYS A 190 0.68 -6.40 10.49
C LYS A 190 1.35 -6.31 9.12
N GLN A 191 0.62 -5.90 8.07
CA GLN A 191 1.20 -5.75 6.74
C GLN A 191 2.07 -4.51 6.62
N LEU A 192 1.70 -3.40 7.26
CA LEU A 192 2.54 -2.20 7.33
C LEU A 192 3.88 -2.50 8.03
N ALA A 193 3.85 -3.22 9.15
CA ALA A 193 5.07 -3.63 9.85
C ALA A 193 5.97 -4.48 8.94
N MET A 194 5.41 -5.48 8.24
CA MET A 194 6.15 -6.29 7.28
C MET A 194 6.75 -5.44 6.16
N LEU A 195 6.01 -4.47 5.64
CA LEU A 195 6.45 -3.59 4.56
C LEU A 195 7.60 -2.67 5.00
N HIS A 196 7.56 -2.17 6.22
CA HIS A 196 8.62 -1.36 6.81
C HIS A 196 9.92 -2.14 7.02
N ASP A 197 9.83 -3.44 7.32
CA ASP A 197 10.99 -4.30 7.55
C ASP A 197 11.72 -4.70 6.26
N ILE A 198 11.10 -4.55 5.08
CA ILE A 198 11.73 -4.88 3.81
C ILE A 198 12.73 -3.78 3.43
N ALA A 199 14.00 -4.12 3.43
CA ALA A 199 15.05 -3.21 2.97
C ALA A 199 14.87 -2.88 1.48
N VAL A 200 14.93 -1.60 1.12
CA VAL A 200 14.85 -1.17 -0.28
C VAL A 200 16.20 -1.43 -0.97
N PRO A 201 16.24 -2.37 -1.94
CA PRO A 201 17.50 -2.89 -2.46
C PRO A 201 18.08 -1.98 -3.54
N ALA A 202 19.41 -2.02 -3.70
CA ALA A 202 20.09 -1.37 -4.80
C ALA A 202 21.29 -2.19 -5.29
N LYS A 203 21.59 -2.09 -6.60
CA LYS A 203 22.81 -2.62 -7.19
C LYS A 203 23.75 -1.47 -7.52
N PHE A 204 25.02 -1.63 -7.12
CA PHE A 204 26.09 -0.71 -7.45
C PHE A 204 27.44 -1.45 -7.47
N GLY A 205 28.12 -1.50 -8.63
CA GLY A 205 29.37 -2.27 -8.76
C GLY A 205 29.86 -2.44 -10.20
N GLY A 206 29.40 -1.63 -11.16
CA GLY A 206 29.82 -1.70 -12.56
C GLY A 206 29.09 -2.78 -13.36
N ALA A 207 29.62 -3.10 -14.55
CA ALA A 207 28.97 -3.87 -15.60
C ALA A 207 28.47 -5.27 -15.17
N THR A 208 29.11 -5.91 -14.21
CA THR A 208 28.76 -7.24 -13.70
C THR A 208 28.71 -7.29 -12.16
N GLY A 209 28.69 -6.13 -11.49
CA GLY A 209 28.70 -6.06 -10.03
C GLY A 209 30.05 -6.29 -9.36
N ASN A 210 31.13 -6.44 -10.11
CA ASN A 210 32.46 -6.85 -9.62
C ASN A 210 33.48 -5.70 -9.59
N PHE A 211 33.09 -4.45 -9.84
CA PHE A 211 33.97 -3.27 -9.87
C PHE A 211 35.15 -3.39 -10.87
N ASN A 212 34.99 -4.13 -11.97
CA ASN A 212 36.08 -4.43 -12.89
C ASN A 212 36.82 -3.16 -13.37
N ALA A 213 36.10 -2.15 -13.87
CA ALA A 213 36.66 -0.91 -14.36
C ALA A 213 37.28 -0.08 -13.23
N HIS A 214 36.62 -0.01 -12.09
CA HIS A 214 37.14 0.70 -10.91
C HIS A 214 38.48 0.10 -10.45
N ARG A 215 38.55 -1.23 -10.33
CA ARG A 215 39.77 -1.92 -9.90
C ARG A 215 40.89 -1.86 -10.94
N ALA A 216 40.55 -1.82 -12.22
CA ALA A 216 41.54 -1.62 -13.28
C ALA A 216 42.20 -0.26 -13.17
N ALA A 217 41.41 0.79 -12.85
CA ALA A 217 41.92 2.16 -12.72
C ALA A 217 42.64 2.41 -11.39
N TYR A 218 42.07 1.95 -10.28
CA TYR A 218 42.60 2.15 -8.91
C TYR A 218 42.54 0.83 -8.14
N PRO A 219 43.48 -0.11 -8.37
CA PRO A 219 43.46 -1.45 -7.77
C PRO A 219 43.65 -1.48 -6.25
N GLN A 220 44.24 -0.43 -5.69
CA GLN A 220 44.54 -0.31 -4.26
C GLN A 220 43.37 0.22 -3.44
N TYR A 221 42.29 0.71 -4.06
CA TYR A 221 41.17 1.31 -3.34
C TYR A 221 40.09 0.26 -3.05
N ASP A 222 39.49 0.32 -1.86
CA ASP A 222 38.39 -0.56 -1.47
C ASP A 222 37.04 -0.05 -2.02
N TRP A 223 36.75 -0.46 -3.25
CA TRP A 223 35.53 -0.07 -3.95
C TRP A 223 34.27 -0.70 -3.34
N VAL A 224 34.38 -1.83 -2.65
CA VAL A 224 33.23 -2.45 -1.97
C VAL A 224 32.84 -1.60 -0.76
N ALA A 225 33.77 -1.21 0.09
CA ALA A 225 33.51 -0.33 1.21
C ALA A 225 32.99 1.05 0.74
N PHE A 226 33.55 1.61 -0.34
CA PHE A 226 33.06 2.83 -0.96
C PHE A 226 31.58 2.72 -1.38
N ALA A 227 31.25 1.67 -2.14
CA ALA A 227 29.89 1.47 -2.65
C ALA A 227 28.89 1.24 -1.52
N ASN A 228 29.27 0.51 -0.46
CA ASN A 228 28.43 0.33 0.73
C ASN A 228 28.12 1.66 1.42
N ARG A 229 29.11 2.54 1.58
CA ARG A 229 28.88 3.89 2.14
C ARG A 229 28.03 4.75 1.21
N PHE A 230 28.36 4.80 -0.08
CA PHE A 230 27.63 5.61 -1.05
C PHE A 230 26.15 5.22 -1.11
N VAL A 231 25.85 3.94 -1.27
CA VAL A 231 24.47 3.45 -1.35
C VAL A 231 23.75 3.56 0.00
N GLY A 232 24.44 3.22 1.11
CA GLY A 232 23.83 3.22 2.44
C GLY A 232 23.67 4.62 3.03
N GLU A 233 24.76 5.41 3.08
CA GLU A 233 24.76 6.69 3.77
C GLU A 233 24.29 7.84 2.88
N THR A 234 24.70 7.87 1.60
CA THR A 234 24.32 8.96 0.68
C THR A 234 22.94 8.78 0.10
N LEU A 235 22.58 7.56 -0.36
CA LEU A 235 21.30 7.28 -0.98
C LEU A 235 20.27 6.69 0.00
N GLY A 236 20.72 6.20 1.16
CA GLY A 236 19.84 5.58 2.16
C GLY A 236 19.20 4.28 1.69
N LEU A 237 19.85 3.54 0.79
CA LEU A 237 19.39 2.27 0.23
C LEU A 237 20.20 1.10 0.79
N CYS A 238 19.77 -0.12 0.55
CA CYS A 238 20.47 -1.34 0.96
C CYS A 238 21.21 -1.94 -0.24
N ARG A 239 22.55 -1.86 -0.25
CA ARG A 239 23.32 -2.42 -1.37
C ARG A 239 23.34 -3.95 -1.33
N SER A 240 22.89 -4.59 -2.40
CA SER A 240 23.07 -6.01 -2.63
C SER A 240 24.54 -6.32 -2.94
N GLN A 241 25.15 -7.24 -2.16
CA GLN A 241 26.61 -7.47 -2.22
C GLN A 241 27.03 -8.29 -3.44
N TYR A 242 26.21 -9.24 -3.85
CA TYR A 242 26.46 -10.14 -4.98
C TYR A 242 25.34 -9.97 -6.00
N THR A 243 25.64 -9.36 -7.13
CA THR A 243 24.67 -9.07 -8.20
C THR A 243 25.25 -9.42 -9.56
N THR A 244 24.41 -9.47 -10.56
CA THR A 244 24.80 -9.45 -11.97
C THR A 244 24.95 -7.99 -12.44
N GLN A 245 24.64 -7.68 -13.69
CA GLN A 245 24.56 -6.28 -14.13
C GLN A 245 23.42 -5.52 -13.45
N ILE A 246 22.40 -6.25 -12.97
CA ILE A 246 21.20 -5.70 -12.32
C ILE A 246 21.09 -6.20 -10.86
N GLU A 247 20.27 -5.53 -10.08
CA GLU A 247 19.76 -6.03 -8.81
C GLU A 247 18.85 -7.25 -9.05
N HIS A 248 18.74 -8.20 -8.09
CA HIS A 248 17.90 -9.39 -8.28
C HIS A 248 16.40 -9.13 -8.17
N TYR A 249 16.02 -7.98 -7.65
CA TYR A 249 14.64 -7.53 -7.45
C TYR A 249 13.80 -8.36 -6.47
N ASP A 250 14.37 -9.28 -5.72
CA ASP A 250 13.64 -10.12 -4.77
C ASP A 250 12.96 -9.31 -3.67
N ASN A 251 13.68 -8.34 -3.07
CA ASN A 251 13.08 -7.45 -2.07
C ASN A 251 12.08 -6.48 -2.69
N LEU A 252 12.31 -6.04 -3.93
CA LEU A 252 11.36 -5.19 -4.65
C LEU A 252 10.05 -5.96 -4.93
N ALA A 253 10.15 -7.23 -5.32
CA ALA A 253 9.03 -8.14 -5.45
C ALA A 253 8.28 -8.31 -4.11
N ALA A 254 9.00 -8.50 -3.00
CA ALA A 254 8.41 -8.59 -1.66
C ALA A 254 7.66 -7.32 -1.26
N ILE A 255 8.16 -6.13 -1.62
CA ILE A 255 7.46 -4.85 -1.44
C ILE A 255 6.13 -4.88 -2.20
N PHE A 256 6.13 -5.22 -3.50
CA PHE A 256 4.91 -5.28 -4.30
C PHE A 256 3.92 -6.34 -3.82
N ASP A 257 4.39 -7.51 -3.40
CA ASP A 257 3.54 -8.55 -2.81
C ASP A 257 2.90 -8.09 -1.49
N THR A 258 3.60 -7.30 -0.69
CA THR A 258 3.06 -6.77 0.57
C THR A 258 2.04 -5.65 0.29
N MET A 259 2.29 -4.77 -0.67
CA MET A 259 1.32 -3.76 -1.12
C MET A 259 0.04 -4.44 -1.66
N LYS A 260 0.18 -5.48 -2.48
CA LYS A 260 -0.95 -6.30 -2.97
C LYS A 260 -1.76 -6.91 -1.81
N ARG A 261 -1.12 -7.37 -0.73
CA ARG A 261 -1.83 -7.89 0.44
C ARG A 261 -2.60 -6.81 1.20
N ILE A 262 -2.03 -5.61 1.33
CA ILE A 262 -2.76 -4.45 1.89
C ILE A 262 -3.99 -4.14 1.04
N ASP A 263 -3.83 -4.02 -0.26
CA ASP A 263 -4.94 -3.78 -1.19
C ASP A 263 -6.01 -4.86 -1.10
N THR A 264 -5.62 -6.14 -0.92
CA THR A 264 -6.55 -7.26 -0.76
C THR A 264 -7.37 -7.15 0.53
N ILE A 265 -6.77 -6.70 1.64
CA ILE A 265 -7.48 -6.42 2.90
C ILE A 265 -8.48 -5.28 2.69
N LEU A 266 -8.11 -4.24 1.94
CA LEU A 266 -8.98 -3.10 1.67
C LEU A 266 -10.10 -3.43 0.67
N ILE A 267 -9.89 -4.37 -0.25
CA ILE A 267 -10.95 -4.94 -1.09
C ILE A 267 -11.98 -5.67 -0.21
N ASP A 268 -11.53 -6.49 0.73
CA ASP A 268 -12.38 -7.22 1.68
C ASP A 268 -13.24 -6.23 2.50
N LEU A 269 -12.61 -5.19 3.03
CA LEU A 269 -13.31 -4.09 3.70
C LEU A 269 -14.36 -3.42 2.81
N CYS A 270 -14.04 -3.11 1.55
CA CYS A 270 -14.97 -2.49 0.62
C CYS A 270 -16.22 -3.35 0.41
N ARG A 271 -16.05 -4.68 0.31
CA ARG A 271 -17.15 -5.65 0.14
C ARG A 271 -18.00 -5.76 1.39
N ASP A 272 -17.40 -5.78 2.57
CA ASP A 272 -18.15 -5.77 3.83
C ASP A 272 -18.93 -4.48 4.00
N MET A 273 -18.34 -3.32 3.74
CA MET A 273 -19.01 -2.02 3.79
C MET A 273 -20.17 -1.95 2.80
N TRP A 274 -19.99 -2.43 1.57
CA TRP A 274 -21.05 -2.54 0.58
C TRP A 274 -22.19 -3.42 1.10
N THR A 275 -21.88 -4.56 1.70
CA THR A 275 -22.84 -5.51 2.26
C THR A 275 -23.60 -4.88 3.44
N TYR A 276 -22.91 -4.24 4.38
CA TYR A 276 -23.54 -3.59 5.52
C TYR A 276 -24.43 -2.39 5.12
N ILE A 277 -24.08 -1.67 4.06
CA ILE A 277 -24.95 -0.64 3.48
C ILE A 277 -26.22 -1.29 2.87
N SER A 278 -26.08 -2.43 2.15
CA SER A 278 -27.21 -3.16 1.58
C SER A 278 -28.14 -3.75 2.64
N MET A 279 -27.62 -4.04 3.84
CA MET A 279 -28.37 -4.49 5.02
C MET A 279 -28.94 -3.35 5.85
N GLU A 280 -28.76 -2.10 5.39
CA GLU A 280 -29.18 -0.89 6.12
C GLU A 280 -28.43 -0.65 7.45
N TYR A 281 -27.38 -1.37 7.76
CA TYR A 281 -26.58 -1.12 8.97
C TYR A 281 -25.90 0.22 8.94
N PHE A 282 -25.55 0.70 7.72
CA PHE A 282 -25.08 2.04 7.46
C PHE A 282 -25.96 2.75 6.44
N LYS A 283 -26.14 4.04 6.66
CA LYS A 283 -26.62 5.01 5.67
C LYS A 283 -25.44 5.81 5.16
N GLN A 284 -25.61 6.46 4.01
CA GLN A 284 -24.61 7.33 3.45
C GLN A 284 -25.08 8.78 3.48
N GLN A 285 -24.21 9.70 3.90
CA GLN A 285 -24.50 11.13 3.90
C GLN A 285 -24.70 11.61 2.46
N ILE A 286 -25.83 12.25 2.22
CA ILE A 286 -26.17 12.87 0.93
C ILE A 286 -25.57 14.28 0.90
N LYS A 287 -24.80 14.60 -0.13
CA LYS A 287 -24.35 15.96 -0.40
C LYS A 287 -25.35 16.67 -1.30
N ALA A 288 -25.71 17.91 -0.95
CA ALA A 288 -26.58 18.73 -1.77
C ALA A 288 -26.02 18.86 -3.19
N GLY A 289 -26.84 18.55 -4.20
CA GLY A 289 -26.46 18.57 -5.62
C GLY A 289 -25.84 17.27 -6.17
N GLU A 290 -25.54 16.27 -5.34
CA GLU A 290 -25.16 14.93 -5.85
C GLU A 290 -26.41 14.16 -6.32
N VAL A 291 -26.31 13.55 -7.52
CA VAL A 291 -27.36 12.68 -8.05
C VAL A 291 -26.96 11.23 -7.75
N GLY A 292 -27.68 10.59 -6.82
CA GLY A 292 -27.37 9.21 -6.38
C GLY A 292 -27.70 8.15 -7.43
N SER A 293 -28.69 8.38 -8.29
CA SER A 293 -29.08 7.52 -9.39
C SER A 293 -29.78 8.35 -10.48
N SER A 294 -29.49 8.04 -11.74
CA SER A 294 -30.12 8.72 -12.88
C SER A 294 -31.62 8.45 -13.01
N ALA A 295 -32.12 7.32 -12.48
CA ALA A 295 -33.51 6.89 -12.61
C ALA A 295 -34.30 6.90 -11.29
N MET A 296 -33.64 6.78 -10.13
CA MET A 296 -34.26 6.64 -8.81
C MET A 296 -33.65 7.66 -7.82
N PRO A 297 -34.27 8.84 -7.64
CA PRO A 297 -33.67 9.93 -6.83
C PRO A 297 -33.40 9.59 -5.36
N HIS A 298 -34.14 8.63 -4.80
CA HIS A 298 -34.00 8.17 -3.41
C HIS A 298 -32.83 7.20 -3.20
N LYS A 299 -32.23 6.67 -4.29
CA LYS A 299 -31.20 5.61 -4.23
C LYS A 299 -29.82 6.24 -4.10
N VAL A 300 -29.14 6.01 -2.99
CA VAL A 300 -27.75 6.41 -2.76
C VAL A 300 -26.85 5.19 -2.87
N ASN A 301 -26.14 5.08 -3.99
CA ASN A 301 -25.26 3.95 -4.25
C ASN A 301 -23.92 4.07 -3.49
N PRO A 302 -23.33 2.97 -2.99
CA PRO A 302 -22.03 2.97 -2.33
C PRO A 302 -20.86 3.02 -3.32
N ILE A 303 -20.94 3.93 -4.31
CA ILE A 303 -20.00 4.00 -5.46
C ILE A 303 -18.56 4.26 -5.06
N ASP A 304 -18.33 4.89 -3.90
CA ASP A 304 -16.97 5.17 -3.42
C ASP A 304 -16.26 3.87 -3.02
N PHE A 305 -16.97 2.91 -2.42
CA PHE A 305 -16.44 1.57 -2.10
C PHE A 305 -16.26 0.71 -3.36
N GLU A 306 -17.20 0.75 -4.31
CA GLU A 306 -17.11 0.04 -5.60
C GLU A 306 -15.92 0.54 -6.44
N ASN A 307 -15.72 1.86 -6.50
CA ASN A 307 -14.58 2.46 -7.20
C ASN A 307 -13.24 2.11 -6.53
N ALA A 308 -13.20 2.07 -5.19
CA ALA A 308 -12.01 1.63 -4.45
C ALA A 308 -11.68 0.15 -4.76
N GLU A 309 -12.67 -0.75 -4.65
CA GLU A 309 -12.51 -2.18 -4.97
C GLU A 309 -11.95 -2.38 -6.39
N GLY A 310 -12.55 -1.71 -7.39
CA GLY A 310 -12.13 -1.82 -8.78
C GLY A 310 -10.69 -1.36 -9.01
N ASN A 311 -10.28 -0.25 -8.42
CA ASN A 311 -8.92 0.28 -8.58
C ASN A 311 -7.87 -0.56 -7.81
N PHE A 312 -8.16 -1.04 -6.61
CA PHE A 312 -7.30 -2.00 -5.91
C PHE A 312 -7.11 -3.30 -6.73
N GLY A 313 -8.17 -3.78 -7.38
CA GLY A 313 -8.09 -4.95 -8.25
C GLY A 313 -7.13 -4.77 -9.42
N ILE A 314 -7.13 -3.59 -10.07
CA ILE A 314 -6.18 -3.25 -11.15
C ILE A 314 -4.76 -3.13 -10.59
N ALA A 315 -4.58 -2.44 -9.45
CA ALA A 315 -3.29 -2.33 -8.78
C ALA A 315 -2.69 -3.71 -8.49
N ASN A 316 -3.51 -4.61 -7.92
CA ASN A 316 -3.09 -5.99 -7.59
C ASN A 316 -2.64 -6.79 -8.80
N ALA A 317 -3.31 -6.68 -9.93
CA ALA A 317 -2.92 -7.36 -11.17
C ALA A 317 -1.53 -6.91 -11.66
N LEU A 318 -1.23 -5.60 -11.52
CA LEU A 318 0.04 -5.04 -11.91
C LEU A 318 1.15 -5.35 -10.88
N PHE A 319 0.86 -5.28 -9.59
CA PHE A 319 1.81 -5.69 -8.54
C PHE A 319 2.18 -7.17 -8.67
N GLU A 320 1.21 -8.05 -8.96
CA GLU A 320 1.46 -9.47 -9.23
C GLU A 320 2.41 -9.67 -10.41
N HIS A 321 2.20 -8.92 -11.52
CA HIS A 321 3.09 -8.99 -12.67
C HIS A 321 4.51 -8.50 -12.32
N LEU A 322 4.62 -7.39 -11.58
CA LEU A 322 5.91 -6.83 -11.16
C LEU A 322 6.67 -7.81 -10.25
N SER A 323 6.01 -8.38 -9.25
CA SER A 323 6.65 -9.29 -8.30
C SER A 323 7.08 -10.61 -8.93
N SER A 324 6.32 -11.14 -9.88
CA SER A 324 6.65 -12.40 -10.56
C SER A 324 7.64 -12.23 -11.71
N LYS A 325 7.66 -11.07 -12.40
CA LYS A 325 8.52 -10.85 -13.58
C LYS A 325 9.90 -10.35 -13.23
N LEU A 326 10.03 -9.40 -12.29
CA LEU A 326 11.29 -8.71 -12.05
C LEU A 326 12.43 -9.65 -11.58
N PRO A 327 12.22 -10.63 -10.69
CA PRO A 327 13.28 -11.56 -10.30
C PRO A 327 13.80 -12.48 -11.41
N VAL A 328 13.15 -12.49 -12.57
CA VAL A 328 13.50 -13.38 -13.68
C VAL A 328 14.17 -12.61 -14.80
N SER A 329 15.46 -12.85 -15.02
CA SER A 329 16.25 -12.27 -16.10
C SER A 329 17.13 -13.35 -16.77
N ARG A 330 17.71 -13.01 -17.94
CA ARG A 330 18.58 -13.93 -18.71
C ARG A 330 20.05 -13.60 -18.48
N LEU A 331 20.82 -14.61 -18.08
CA LEU A 331 22.27 -14.47 -17.84
C LEU A 331 22.57 -13.27 -16.92
N GLN A 332 23.45 -12.34 -17.35
CA GLN A 332 23.77 -11.16 -16.55
C GLN A 332 22.66 -10.07 -16.61
N ARG A 333 21.91 -10.01 -17.70
CA ARG A 333 20.75 -9.12 -17.89
C ARG A 333 20.10 -9.31 -19.28
N ASP A 334 18.79 -9.12 -19.34
CA ASP A 334 18.08 -8.70 -20.56
C ASP A 334 17.38 -7.34 -20.36
N LEU A 335 16.79 -6.77 -21.42
CA LEU A 335 16.19 -5.44 -21.36
C LEU A 335 14.79 -5.40 -20.73
N THR A 336 14.16 -6.56 -20.45
CA THR A 336 12.75 -6.61 -20.03
C THR A 336 12.51 -5.95 -18.68
N ASP A 337 13.50 -5.92 -17.80
CA ASP A 337 13.45 -5.20 -16.54
C ASP A 337 13.16 -3.71 -16.73
N SER A 338 13.89 -3.04 -17.62
CA SER A 338 13.73 -1.61 -17.90
C SER A 338 12.34 -1.27 -18.44
N THR A 339 11.76 -2.14 -19.28
CA THR A 339 10.40 -1.96 -19.80
C THR A 339 9.37 -2.05 -18.68
N VAL A 340 9.52 -3.03 -17.79
CA VAL A 340 8.55 -3.31 -16.72
C VAL A 340 8.67 -2.27 -15.60
N LEU A 341 9.88 -1.89 -15.20
CA LEU A 341 10.13 -0.93 -14.13
C LEU A 341 9.58 0.48 -14.43
N ARG A 342 9.44 0.87 -15.70
CA ARG A 342 8.78 2.14 -16.08
C ARG A 342 7.30 2.19 -15.70
N ASN A 343 6.69 1.05 -15.36
CA ASN A 343 5.29 0.95 -14.99
C ASN A 343 5.05 0.90 -13.47
N ILE A 344 6.08 1.01 -12.63
CA ILE A 344 5.92 0.95 -11.15
C ILE A 344 4.91 1.98 -10.63
N GLY A 345 4.89 3.17 -11.21
CA GLY A 345 3.96 4.23 -10.81
C GLY A 345 2.49 3.93 -11.11
N VAL A 346 2.20 3.05 -12.06
CA VAL A 346 0.82 2.75 -12.49
C VAL A 346 0.02 2.04 -11.39
N PRO A 347 0.48 0.91 -10.81
CA PRO A 347 -0.24 0.28 -9.70
C PRO A 347 -0.30 1.17 -8.45
N VAL A 348 0.76 1.91 -8.14
CA VAL A 348 0.75 2.88 -7.03
C VAL A 348 -0.30 3.96 -7.25
N ALA A 349 -0.48 4.45 -8.49
CA ALA A 349 -1.50 5.43 -8.81
C ALA A 349 -2.92 4.85 -8.72
N HIS A 350 -3.15 3.60 -9.12
CA HIS A 350 -4.43 2.93 -8.91
C HIS A 350 -4.72 2.73 -7.41
N ALA A 351 -3.73 2.33 -6.60
CA ALA A 351 -3.85 2.26 -5.15
C ALA A 351 -4.18 3.64 -4.55
N ALA A 352 -3.55 4.72 -5.04
CA ALA A 352 -3.86 6.10 -4.62
C ALA A 352 -5.32 6.51 -4.90
N ILE A 353 -5.83 6.19 -6.09
CA ILE A 353 -7.23 6.44 -6.46
C ILE A 353 -8.16 5.66 -5.54
N ALA A 354 -7.84 4.39 -5.28
CA ALA A 354 -8.62 3.51 -4.42
C ALA A 354 -8.65 3.98 -2.97
N LEU A 355 -7.50 4.31 -2.37
CA LEU A 355 -7.38 4.84 -1.00
C LEU A 355 -8.18 6.14 -0.85
N ARG A 356 -8.08 7.06 -1.80
CA ARG A 356 -8.84 8.30 -1.79
C ARG A 356 -10.35 8.08 -1.88
N SER A 357 -10.77 7.12 -2.73
CA SER A 357 -12.18 6.75 -2.87
C SER A 357 -12.71 6.08 -1.59
N LEU A 358 -11.94 5.15 -1.02
CA LEU A 358 -12.28 4.48 0.23
C LEU A 358 -12.45 5.49 1.38
N MET A 359 -11.50 6.40 1.56
CA MET A 359 -11.61 7.46 2.58
C MET A 359 -12.85 8.35 2.38
N LYS A 360 -13.16 8.68 1.13
CA LYS A 360 -14.39 9.43 0.80
C LYS A 360 -15.64 8.65 1.18
N GLY A 361 -15.66 7.33 0.93
CA GLY A 361 -16.75 6.44 1.35
C GLY A 361 -16.89 6.39 2.86
N LEU A 362 -15.80 6.10 3.58
CA LEU A 362 -15.77 6.01 5.04
C LEU A 362 -16.24 7.32 5.72
N ASN A 363 -15.90 8.48 5.15
CA ASN A 363 -16.33 9.77 5.68
C ASN A 363 -17.81 10.10 5.44
N LYS A 364 -18.52 9.32 4.61
CA LYS A 364 -19.97 9.46 4.37
C LYS A 364 -20.84 8.50 5.19
N VAL A 365 -20.21 7.56 5.90
CA VAL A 365 -20.92 6.52 6.65
C VAL A 365 -21.62 7.10 7.86
N ILE A 366 -22.89 6.74 8.03
CA ILE A 366 -23.74 7.06 9.19
C ILE A 366 -24.29 5.75 9.75
N LEU A 367 -24.02 5.48 11.02
CA LEU A 367 -24.54 4.29 11.70
C LEU A 367 -26.07 4.32 11.77
N ASN A 368 -26.73 3.21 11.41
CA ASN A 368 -28.16 3.01 11.56
C ASN A 368 -28.43 2.01 12.70
N ARG A 369 -28.41 2.51 13.92
CA ARG A 369 -28.60 1.71 15.13
C ARG A 369 -29.90 0.90 15.11
N GLU A 370 -30.99 1.49 14.61
CA GLU A 370 -32.30 0.84 14.54
C GLU A 370 -32.28 -0.45 13.70
N ALA A 371 -31.51 -0.47 12.60
CA ALA A 371 -31.39 -1.67 11.76
C ALA A 371 -30.61 -2.78 12.46
N LEU A 372 -29.54 -2.44 13.18
CA LEU A 372 -28.76 -3.40 13.97
C LEU A 372 -29.62 -4.01 15.10
N ASP A 373 -30.30 -3.17 15.86
CA ASP A 373 -31.16 -3.61 16.97
C ASP A 373 -32.30 -4.50 16.45
N ARG A 374 -32.94 -4.13 15.33
CA ARG A 374 -33.99 -4.93 14.67
C ARG A 374 -33.49 -6.29 14.21
N ASP A 375 -32.26 -6.38 13.64
CA ASP A 375 -31.69 -7.64 13.18
C ASP A 375 -31.34 -8.57 14.36
N LEU A 376 -30.82 -8.03 15.45
CA LEU A 376 -30.61 -8.77 16.69
C LEU A 376 -31.91 -9.31 17.27
N GLU A 377 -32.95 -8.45 17.38
CA GLU A 377 -34.26 -8.82 17.94
C GLU A 377 -34.96 -9.92 17.10
N ASN A 378 -34.80 -9.89 15.78
CA ASN A 378 -35.34 -10.92 14.90
C ASN A 378 -34.60 -12.26 14.95
N ASN A 379 -33.53 -12.40 15.70
CA ASN A 379 -32.65 -13.57 15.66
C ASN A 379 -32.32 -14.14 17.06
N TRP A 380 -33.32 -14.30 17.93
CA TRP A 380 -33.14 -14.83 19.27
C TRP A 380 -32.55 -16.24 19.33
N ALA A 381 -32.65 -17.03 18.26
CA ALA A 381 -32.02 -18.35 18.21
C ALA A 381 -30.51 -18.36 18.44
N VAL A 382 -29.81 -17.22 18.24
CA VAL A 382 -28.34 -17.11 18.36
C VAL A 382 -27.85 -17.24 19.78
N VAL A 383 -28.71 -17.00 20.81
CA VAL A 383 -28.35 -17.21 22.23
C VAL A 383 -28.33 -18.68 22.64
N ALA A 384 -28.83 -19.58 21.78
CA ALA A 384 -28.86 -21.02 22.06
C ALA A 384 -27.46 -21.60 22.35
N GLU A 385 -26.41 -21.07 21.73
CA GLU A 385 -25.04 -21.48 22.02
C GLU A 385 -24.64 -21.14 23.46
N GLY A 386 -24.96 -19.93 23.93
CA GLY A 386 -24.69 -19.49 25.31
C GLY A 386 -25.47 -20.34 26.33
N ILE A 387 -26.77 -20.56 26.06
CA ILE A 387 -27.62 -21.41 26.89
C ILE A 387 -27.04 -22.83 26.98
N GLN A 388 -26.69 -23.44 25.84
CA GLN A 388 -26.07 -24.77 25.80
C GLN A 388 -24.79 -24.84 26.63
N THR A 389 -23.96 -23.80 26.56
CA THR A 389 -22.69 -23.77 27.29
C THR A 389 -22.88 -23.66 28.80
N ILE A 390 -23.83 -22.85 29.25
CA ILE A 390 -24.21 -22.77 30.66
C ILE A 390 -24.76 -24.10 31.13
N LEU A 391 -25.69 -24.73 30.40
CA LEU A 391 -26.23 -26.02 30.74
C LEU A 391 -25.18 -27.14 30.85
N ARG A 392 -24.13 -27.08 29.99
CA ARG A 392 -22.97 -27.98 30.10
C ARG A 392 -22.19 -27.76 31.40
N ARG A 393 -21.98 -26.51 31.80
CA ARG A 393 -21.34 -26.15 33.05
C ARG A 393 -22.07 -26.73 34.24
N GLU A 394 -23.41 -26.72 34.20
CA GLU A 394 -24.27 -27.26 35.27
C GLU A 394 -24.46 -28.79 35.19
N GLY A 395 -23.83 -29.47 34.23
CA GLY A 395 -23.99 -30.93 34.08
C GLY A 395 -25.37 -31.39 33.59
N TYR A 396 -26.13 -30.49 32.96
CA TYR A 396 -27.46 -30.81 32.44
C TYR A 396 -27.39 -31.94 31.39
N PRO A 397 -28.29 -32.95 31.43
CA PRO A 397 -28.22 -34.09 30.53
C PRO A 397 -28.60 -33.65 29.10
N LYS A 398 -27.74 -33.97 28.11
CA LYS A 398 -27.98 -33.76 26.68
C LYS A 398 -28.46 -32.36 26.32
N PRO A 399 -27.69 -31.28 26.66
CA PRO A 399 -28.12 -29.89 26.47
C PRO A 399 -28.31 -29.53 24.99
N TYR A 400 -27.54 -30.13 24.10
CA TYR A 400 -27.68 -29.91 22.64
C TYR A 400 -29.02 -30.42 22.13
N GLU A 401 -29.44 -31.63 22.54
CA GLU A 401 -30.71 -32.25 22.12
C GLU A 401 -31.92 -31.48 22.64
N ALA A 402 -31.84 -30.96 23.87
CA ALA A 402 -32.88 -30.12 24.43
C ALA A 402 -33.09 -28.82 23.60
N LEU A 403 -32.02 -28.14 23.26
CA LEU A 403 -32.07 -26.93 22.42
C LEU A 403 -32.43 -27.23 20.96
N LYS A 404 -31.99 -28.37 20.43
CA LYS A 404 -32.34 -28.81 19.08
C LYS A 404 -33.85 -29.01 18.93
N ALA A 405 -34.52 -29.52 19.95
CA ALA A 405 -35.97 -29.65 19.94
C ALA A 405 -36.68 -28.29 19.84
N LEU A 406 -36.13 -27.24 20.45
CA LEU A 406 -36.63 -25.88 20.37
C LEU A 406 -36.35 -25.24 18.99
N THR A 407 -35.12 -25.37 18.48
CA THR A 407 -34.62 -24.58 17.33
C THR A 407 -34.91 -25.21 15.95
N ARG A 408 -35.28 -26.49 15.88
CA ARG A 408 -35.57 -27.20 14.61
C ARG A 408 -37.08 -27.44 14.38
N THR A 409 -37.92 -26.49 14.77
CA THR A 409 -39.39 -26.58 14.61
C THR A 409 -39.93 -25.82 13.41
N ASN A 410 -39.07 -25.19 12.59
CA ASN A 410 -39.44 -24.20 11.55
C ASN A 410 -40.26 -23.00 12.08
N ALA A 411 -40.43 -22.88 13.43
CA ALA A 411 -41.04 -21.72 14.03
C ALA A 411 -40.01 -20.62 14.26
N HIS A 412 -40.44 -19.37 14.19
CA HIS A 412 -39.61 -18.22 14.53
C HIS A 412 -39.31 -18.27 16.05
N ILE A 413 -38.03 -18.26 16.41
CA ILE A 413 -37.60 -18.23 17.81
C ILE A 413 -37.61 -16.78 18.29
N THR A 414 -38.40 -16.53 19.32
CA THR A 414 -38.57 -15.21 19.96
C THR A 414 -38.07 -15.24 21.40
N HIS A 415 -37.99 -14.07 22.01
CA HIS A 415 -37.72 -13.94 23.46
C HIS A 415 -38.65 -14.81 24.30
N GLU A 416 -39.96 -14.76 23.99
CA GLU A 416 -40.97 -15.53 24.74
C GLU A 416 -40.75 -17.03 24.61
N SER A 417 -40.36 -17.53 23.44
CA SER A 417 -40.08 -18.94 23.23
C SER A 417 -38.83 -19.41 23.97
N ILE A 418 -37.80 -18.58 24.04
CA ILE A 418 -36.60 -18.85 24.87
C ILE A 418 -36.96 -18.81 26.35
N ALA A 419 -37.70 -17.80 26.81
CA ALA A 419 -38.14 -17.70 28.21
C ALA A 419 -38.97 -18.90 28.61
N ALA A 420 -39.98 -19.31 27.82
CA ALA A 420 -40.78 -20.50 28.08
C ALA A 420 -39.91 -21.78 28.16
N PHE A 421 -38.94 -21.92 27.28
CA PHE A 421 -38.00 -23.04 27.32
C PHE A 421 -37.18 -23.05 28.62
N ILE A 422 -36.65 -21.92 29.07
CA ILE A 422 -35.87 -21.82 30.32
C ILE A 422 -36.70 -22.31 31.51
N GLU A 423 -38.01 -22.01 31.57
CA GLU A 423 -38.89 -22.47 32.67
C GLU A 423 -39.01 -24.00 32.70
N THR A 424 -38.87 -24.71 31.61
CA THR A 424 -38.93 -26.17 31.54
C THR A 424 -37.66 -26.88 32.02
N LEU A 425 -36.57 -26.13 32.23
CA LEU A 425 -35.29 -26.71 32.62
C LEU A 425 -35.24 -27.08 34.10
N ASP A 426 -34.76 -28.28 34.39
CA ASP A 426 -34.49 -28.76 35.77
C ASP A 426 -33.10 -28.31 36.21
N VAL A 427 -33.00 -27.03 36.58
CA VAL A 427 -31.78 -26.37 37.06
C VAL A 427 -32.14 -25.40 38.19
N ALA A 428 -31.15 -24.99 38.99
CA ALA A 428 -31.37 -24.05 40.10
C ALA A 428 -31.91 -22.70 39.57
N GLU A 429 -32.73 -22.00 40.36
CA GLU A 429 -33.33 -20.72 39.96
C GLU A 429 -32.27 -19.66 39.62
N THR A 430 -31.14 -19.65 40.35
CA THR A 430 -29.99 -18.75 40.01
C THR A 430 -29.45 -18.99 38.63
N VAL A 431 -29.46 -20.23 38.13
CA VAL A 431 -29.06 -20.56 36.75
C VAL A 431 -30.11 -20.09 35.75
N LYS A 432 -31.41 -20.24 36.07
CA LYS A 432 -32.50 -19.72 35.25
C LYS A 432 -32.42 -18.19 35.11
N GLU A 433 -32.11 -17.48 36.20
CA GLU A 433 -31.89 -16.03 36.17
C GLU A 433 -30.73 -15.65 35.25
N GLU A 434 -29.61 -16.39 35.31
CA GLU A 434 -28.47 -16.19 34.39
C GLU A 434 -28.86 -16.44 32.93
N LEU A 435 -29.64 -17.50 32.67
CA LEU A 435 -30.13 -17.82 31.32
C LEU A 435 -31.09 -16.74 30.78
N ARG A 436 -32.00 -16.20 31.60
CA ARG A 436 -32.93 -15.11 31.23
C ARG A 436 -32.22 -13.81 30.94
N ALA A 437 -31.02 -13.60 31.49
CA ALA A 437 -30.21 -12.41 31.23
C ALA A 437 -29.51 -12.43 29.84
N LEU A 438 -29.45 -13.61 29.18
CA LEU A 438 -28.90 -13.72 27.84
C LEU A 438 -29.86 -13.13 26.80
N ALA A 439 -29.38 -12.16 26.06
CA ALA A 439 -30.09 -11.59 24.90
C ALA A 439 -29.12 -11.45 23.70
N PRO A 440 -29.62 -11.45 22.48
CA PRO A 440 -28.74 -11.20 21.31
C PRO A 440 -27.88 -9.95 21.44
N SER A 441 -28.40 -8.90 22.09
CA SER A 441 -27.69 -7.63 22.29
C SER A 441 -26.65 -7.66 23.43
N THR A 442 -26.71 -8.63 24.35
CA THR A 442 -25.78 -8.78 25.50
C THR A 442 -24.80 -9.93 25.31
N TYR A 443 -25.08 -10.85 24.39
CA TYR A 443 -24.25 -12.03 24.11
C TYR A 443 -23.14 -11.70 23.09
N THR A 444 -22.37 -10.67 23.35
CA THR A 444 -21.35 -10.16 22.40
C THR A 444 -19.91 -10.57 22.77
N GLY A 445 -19.73 -11.29 23.88
CA GLY A 445 -18.40 -11.68 24.33
C GLY A 445 -17.58 -10.52 24.88
N VAL A 446 -16.27 -10.54 24.63
CA VAL A 446 -15.32 -9.54 25.13
C VAL A 446 -14.58 -8.91 23.96
N PHE A 447 -14.56 -7.58 23.95
CA PHE A 447 -13.68 -6.77 23.10
C PHE A 447 -12.83 -5.86 24.00
N ARG A 448 -11.50 -6.04 23.97
CA ARG A 448 -10.54 -5.30 24.81
C ARG A 448 -9.69 -4.36 23.98
#